data_c5989730b3996ca2753d2165b4ab1501
#
_entry.id   c5989730b3996ca2753d2165b4ab1501
#
_cell.length_a   1.000
_cell.length_b   1.000
_cell.length_c   1.000
_cell.angle_alpha   90.00
_cell.angle_beta   90.00
_cell.angle_gamma   90.00
#
_symmetry.space_group_name_H-M   'P 1'
#
loop_
_entity.id
_entity.type
_entity.pdbx_description
1 polymer ?
#
loop_
_entity_poly.entity_id
_entity_poly.type
_entity_poly.pdbx_seq_one_letter_code
_entity_poly.pdbx_strand_id
1 'polypeptide(L)'
;MKKYIPLIIALSALLIPVFMPSCANTTQAPSGGDKDTIPPYIVDIKPLPGATNFPLEKGKILFEFNEYVVIKTASDIFLSPPLEKMPKSRIVGKKLEITFEGKLEPNTTYTLNLNGALADNNEGNKFPGFTYVFSTGDQIDSMFVTGTVLDCNTLSPIKGATVLLYKDHSDSAVFLKRPYAAGKTDDWGYFVLPFIQDTLYRIYAMRDASGDNIYNPDMDRIAFIDSLIRPEWKVVDTLRELLKYDMTDTLGCQERRSQYELKVFREHPSKQYIVNKVRTSPRSAYITFMAPDAWIDSLWFGGYPADRVISQFNLQQDSLELWLNDRRPAPDTIHLFVNYRKTDSLGLMKPELEHIRLVMDPEIKKNYSKSRRKNLKHEDTICVYTLKAEPEKIETDGFVLEFKYPIVYESFDSLKFRYLNPKQKEFTGAVTVEMDSLNLRRYIIRPKVKFQPGFEYFLKVPHRSFKDIYGYWCDSTEVKVALPTDESLSSLDAGFVGVDRKYIVDLLDEKRANVIRSYIITEDCVLHFPYLKAGKYSIRVADDGNDNSIVDTGDLLQHRQPEPVRFVKFGESEYLEIIKSAEVEQTIDLAELFK
;
A
#
# COMPACT_ATOMS: atom_id res chain seq x y z
N MET A 1 50.08 -3.95 -80.67
CA MET A 1 49.92 -4.24 -79.19
C MET A 1 50.82 -3.34 -78.32
N LYS A 2 51.95 -2.78 -78.73
CA LYS A 2 52.86 -1.93 -77.91
C LYS A 2 52.37 -0.49 -77.64
N LYS A 3 51.34 0.02 -78.34
CA LYS A 3 50.86 1.42 -78.19
C LYS A 3 49.91 1.67 -77.08
N TYR A 4 49.35 0.65 -76.45
CA TYR A 4 48.34 0.78 -75.37
C TYR A 4 48.88 0.48 -73.96
N ILE A 5 50.15 0.07 -73.86
CA ILE A 5 50.78 -0.27 -72.59
C ILE A 5 50.89 0.99 -71.66
N PRO A 6 51.26 2.19 -72.11
CA PRO A 6 51.30 3.33 -71.24
C PRO A 6 49.93 3.80 -70.78
N LEU A 7 48.88 3.60 -71.59
CA LEU A 7 47.51 3.95 -71.24
C LEU A 7 46.95 3.00 -70.15
N ILE A 8 47.29 1.73 -70.21
CA ILE A 8 46.90 0.72 -69.23
C ILE A 8 47.63 0.97 -67.89
N ILE A 9 48.90 1.36 -67.93
CA ILE A 9 49.68 1.69 -66.76
C ILE A 9 49.14 2.99 -66.07
N ALA A 10 48.79 4.03 -66.89
CA ALA A 10 48.20 5.26 -66.40
C ALA A 10 46.80 5.02 -65.79
N LEU A 11 45.97 4.12 -66.38
CA LEU A 11 44.65 3.76 -65.89
C LEU A 11 44.75 2.92 -64.62
N SER A 12 45.73 2.02 -64.49
CA SER A 12 45.97 1.22 -63.27
C SER A 12 46.53 2.10 -62.14
N ALA A 13 47.38 3.12 -62.43
CA ALA A 13 47.87 4.04 -61.42
C ALA A 13 46.79 4.99 -60.91
N LEU A 14 45.74 5.26 -61.72
CA LEU A 14 44.58 6.08 -61.29
C LEU A 14 43.58 5.30 -60.47
N LEU A 15 43.58 3.97 -60.58
CA LEU A 15 42.67 3.08 -59.80
C LEU A 15 43.24 2.63 -58.44
N ILE A 16 44.54 2.76 -58.22
CA ILE A 16 45.18 2.34 -56.96
C ILE A 16 44.67 3.14 -55.74
N PRO A 17 44.42 4.47 -55.79
CA PRO A 17 43.89 5.19 -54.63
C PRO A 17 42.43 4.87 -54.29
N VAL A 18 41.66 4.23 -55.21
CA VAL A 18 40.24 3.86 -54.95
C VAL A 18 40.12 2.59 -54.08
N PHE A 19 41.20 1.78 -54.01
CA PHE A 19 41.23 0.55 -53.22
C PHE A 19 42.10 0.62 -51.95
N MET A 20 42.54 1.78 -51.57
CA MET A 20 43.13 1.95 -50.23
C MET A 20 42.00 1.84 -49.21
N PRO A 21 41.87 0.74 -48.46
CA PRO A 21 40.96 0.72 -47.33
C PRO A 21 41.47 1.80 -46.37
N SER A 22 40.71 2.87 -46.22
CA SER A 22 40.88 3.79 -45.11
C SER A 22 40.61 2.99 -43.85
N CYS A 23 41.66 2.52 -43.22
CA CYS A 23 41.57 2.00 -41.85
C CYS A 23 41.33 3.21 -40.93
N ALA A 24 40.09 3.72 -40.97
CA ALA A 24 39.58 4.37 -39.80
C ALA A 24 39.50 3.27 -38.72
N ASN A 25 40.23 3.40 -37.66
CA ASN A 25 40.23 2.49 -36.55
C ASN A 25 38.83 2.54 -35.89
N THR A 26 37.89 1.71 -36.38
CA THR A 26 36.51 1.62 -35.90
C THR A 26 36.36 0.72 -34.68
N THR A 27 37.47 0.24 -34.13
CA THR A 27 37.46 -0.72 -33.01
C THR A 27 37.46 -0.07 -31.64
N GLN A 28 37.61 1.23 -31.52
CA GLN A 28 37.38 1.96 -30.29
C GLN A 28 36.51 3.18 -30.60
N ALA A 29 35.30 3.19 -30.04
CA ALA A 29 34.60 4.46 -29.92
C ALA A 29 35.52 5.46 -29.21
N PRO A 30 35.51 6.76 -29.61
CA PRO A 30 36.28 7.75 -28.90
C PRO A 30 36.01 7.59 -27.40
N SER A 31 37.05 7.22 -26.65
CA SER A 31 36.97 7.27 -25.20
C SER A 31 36.84 8.74 -24.84
N GLY A 32 35.62 9.16 -24.50
CA GLY A 32 35.41 10.50 -23.92
C GLY A 32 36.36 10.68 -22.74
N GLY A 33 36.62 11.90 -22.34
CA GLY A 33 37.32 12.23 -21.10
C GLY A 33 36.64 11.58 -19.89
N ASP A 34 37.23 11.71 -18.73
CA ASP A 34 36.63 11.23 -17.48
C ASP A 34 35.21 11.79 -17.36
N LYS A 35 34.29 10.91 -16.94
CA LYS A 35 32.87 11.28 -16.75
C LYS A 35 32.77 12.38 -15.69
N ASP A 36 32.15 13.51 -16.05
CA ASP A 36 31.85 14.55 -15.07
C ASP A 36 30.85 14.03 -14.03
N THR A 37 31.23 14.15 -12.76
CA THR A 37 30.40 13.75 -11.61
C THR A 37 29.96 14.95 -10.78
N ILE A 38 30.33 16.17 -11.20
CA ILE A 38 29.99 17.40 -10.49
C ILE A 38 28.55 17.80 -10.86
N PRO A 39 27.64 17.96 -9.90
CA PRO A 39 26.30 18.45 -10.20
C PRO A 39 26.31 19.90 -10.69
N PRO A 40 25.32 20.31 -11.50
CA PRO A 40 25.16 21.71 -11.87
C PRO A 40 24.90 22.58 -10.65
N TYR A 41 25.44 23.80 -10.64
CA TYR A 41 25.22 24.78 -9.57
C TYR A 41 24.81 26.14 -10.15
N ILE A 42 24.14 26.93 -9.31
CA ILE A 42 23.62 28.24 -9.66
C ILE A 42 24.77 29.27 -9.57
N VAL A 43 24.95 30.06 -10.62
CA VAL A 43 25.96 31.13 -10.71
C VAL A 43 25.34 32.49 -10.38
N ASP A 44 24.12 32.75 -10.87
CA ASP A 44 23.41 34.02 -10.63
C ASP A 44 21.90 33.81 -10.57
N ILE A 45 21.23 34.66 -9.79
CA ILE A 45 19.76 34.67 -9.66
C ILE A 45 19.24 36.09 -9.74
N LYS A 46 18.19 36.29 -10.55
CA LYS A 46 17.53 37.59 -10.71
C LYS A 46 16.02 37.47 -10.58
N PRO A 47 15.37 38.19 -9.63
CA PRO A 47 15.99 38.97 -8.54
C PRO A 47 16.76 38.07 -7.56
N LEU A 48 17.57 38.67 -6.69
CA LEU A 48 18.29 37.93 -5.63
C LEU A 48 17.28 37.26 -4.67
N PRO A 49 17.65 36.11 -4.07
CA PRO A 49 16.84 35.52 -3.00
C PRO A 49 16.58 36.51 -1.86
N GLY A 50 15.39 36.48 -1.31
CA GLY A 50 14.98 37.46 -0.31
C GLY A 50 14.44 38.78 -0.88
N ALA A 51 14.14 38.83 -2.18
CA ALA A 51 13.52 39.99 -2.79
C ALA A 51 12.16 40.30 -2.18
N THR A 52 11.93 41.56 -1.83
CA THR A 52 10.64 42.10 -1.36
C THR A 52 9.98 42.95 -2.44
N ASN A 53 8.68 43.27 -2.26
CA ASN A 53 7.87 44.00 -3.23
C ASN A 53 7.91 43.39 -4.63
N PHE A 54 7.91 42.06 -4.70
CA PHE A 54 7.89 41.32 -5.96
C PHE A 54 6.58 41.62 -6.74
N PRO A 55 6.64 41.79 -8.07
CA PRO A 55 5.46 42.15 -8.87
C PRO A 55 4.34 41.11 -8.74
N LEU A 56 3.12 41.59 -8.48
CA LEU A 56 1.93 40.74 -8.35
C LEU A 56 1.54 40.06 -9.67
N GLU A 57 1.89 40.66 -10.81
CA GLU A 57 1.55 40.15 -12.13
C GLU A 57 2.80 40.12 -13.01
N LYS A 58 2.90 39.12 -13.88
CA LYS A 58 4.00 38.95 -14.85
C LYS A 58 5.39 38.91 -14.21
N GLY A 59 5.47 38.53 -12.93
CA GLY A 59 6.73 38.33 -12.24
C GLY A 59 7.58 37.25 -12.93
N LYS A 60 8.90 37.44 -12.90
CA LYS A 60 9.85 36.53 -13.53
C LYS A 60 11.04 36.30 -12.61
N ILE A 61 11.52 35.07 -12.53
CA ILE A 61 12.73 34.68 -11.83
C ILE A 61 13.66 33.99 -12.85
N LEU A 62 14.92 34.35 -12.85
CA LEU A 62 15.93 33.81 -13.73
C LEU A 62 17.06 33.18 -12.89
N PHE A 63 17.31 31.91 -13.08
CA PHE A 63 18.45 31.19 -12.51
C PHE A 63 19.46 30.92 -13.61
N GLU A 64 20.72 31.30 -13.41
CA GLU A 64 21.82 31.01 -14.33
C GLU A 64 22.72 29.94 -13.73
N PHE A 65 23.00 28.89 -14.51
CA PHE A 65 23.81 27.74 -14.09
C PHE A 65 25.20 27.79 -14.73
N ASN A 66 26.17 27.11 -14.08
CA ASN A 66 27.53 26.94 -14.63
C ASN A 66 27.52 26.18 -15.95
N GLU A 67 26.52 25.31 -16.17
CA GLU A 67 26.42 24.44 -17.33
C GLU A 67 24.99 24.33 -17.86
N TYR A 68 24.78 23.55 -18.94
CA TYR A 68 23.47 23.31 -19.51
C TYR A 68 22.67 22.35 -18.61
N VAL A 69 21.49 22.76 -18.23
CA VAL A 69 20.58 21.96 -17.40
C VAL A 69 19.31 21.55 -18.17
N VAL A 70 18.69 20.48 -17.74
CA VAL A 70 17.40 20.00 -18.25
C VAL A 70 16.40 19.83 -17.11
N ILE A 71 15.13 20.09 -17.40
CA ILE A 71 14.05 19.81 -16.45
C ILE A 71 13.72 18.32 -16.57
N LYS A 72 14.01 17.54 -15.53
CA LYS A 72 13.68 16.11 -15.46
C LYS A 72 12.23 15.90 -15.02
N THR A 73 11.78 16.65 -14.02
CA THR A 73 10.45 16.53 -13.44
C THR A 73 9.88 17.93 -13.20
N ALA A 74 8.98 18.38 -14.06
CA ALA A 74 8.41 19.72 -13.94
C ALA A 74 7.53 19.89 -12.67
N SER A 75 6.90 18.82 -12.18
CA SER A 75 6.11 18.81 -10.94
C SER A 75 6.94 18.98 -9.67
N ASP A 76 8.27 18.85 -9.76
CA ASP A 76 9.18 19.07 -8.64
C ASP A 76 9.62 20.53 -8.54
N ILE A 77 9.30 21.36 -9.54
CA ILE A 77 9.35 22.83 -9.42
C ILE A 77 8.09 23.25 -8.69
N PHE A 78 8.21 23.41 -7.37
CA PHE A 78 7.06 23.58 -6.50
C PHE A 78 7.02 24.96 -5.84
N LEU A 79 5.90 25.66 -6.03
CA LEU A 79 5.66 26.98 -5.44
C LEU A 79 4.75 26.86 -4.21
N SER A 80 5.12 27.52 -3.12
CA SER A 80 4.32 27.66 -1.91
C SER A 80 4.17 29.13 -1.54
N PRO A 81 2.97 29.66 -1.33
CA PRO A 81 1.64 29.08 -1.56
C PRO A 81 1.43 28.63 -3.02
N PRO A 82 0.69 27.53 -3.25
CA PRO A 82 0.38 27.06 -4.60
C PRO A 82 -0.62 27.99 -5.29
N LEU A 83 -0.36 28.28 -6.57
CA LEU A 83 -1.23 29.09 -7.40
C LEU A 83 -2.25 28.23 -8.18
N GLU A 84 -3.29 28.88 -8.71
CA GLU A 84 -4.25 28.22 -9.58
C GLU A 84 -3.61 27.67 -10.87
N LYS A 85 -2.67 28.45 -11.40
CA LYS A 85 -1.85 28.03 -12.55
C LYS A 85 -0.42 27.88 -12.09
N MET A 86 0.14 26.70 -12.30
CA MET A 86 1.55 26.44 -12.01
C MET A 86 2.44 27.42 -12.77
N PRO A 87 3.53 27.92 -12.17
CA PRO A 87 4.50 28.74 -12.85
C PRO A 87 5.05 28.02 -14.09
N LYS A 88 5.21 28.76 -15.18
CA LYS A 88 5.87 28.21 -16.37
C LYS A 88 7.38 28.20 -16.17
N SER A 89 7.97 27.03 -16.38
CA SER A 89 9.42 26.82 -16.37
C SER A 89 9.94 26.59 -17.78
N ARG A 90 11.01 27.30 -18.17
CA ARG A 90 11.65 27.19 -19.49
C ARG A 90 13.15 27.26 -19.37
N ILE A 91 13.84 26.39 -20.07
CA ILE A 91 15.31 26.47 -20.23
C ILE A 91 15.65 27.25 -21.48
N VAL A 92 16.56 28.25 -21.33
CA VAL A 92 17.12 29.02 -22.41
C VAL A 92 18.63 29.08 -22.24
N GLY A 93 19.36 28.27 -22.99
CA GLY A 93 20.80 28.09 -22.80
C GLY A 93 21.11 27.50 -21.44
N LYS A 94 21.91 28.17 -20.62
CA LYS A 94 22.25 27.80 -19.25
C LYS A 94 21.29 28.38 -18.19
N LYS A 95 20.15 28.93 -18.62
CA LYS A 95 19.24 29.66 -17.74
C LYS A 95 17.90 28.94 -17.61
N LEU A 96 17.44 28.81 -16.37
CA LEU A 96 16.07 28.45 -16.05
C LEU A 96 15.26 29.72 -15.82
N GLU A 97 14.24 29.91 -16.61
CA GLU A 97 13.29 31.01 -16.51
C GLU A 97 12.00 30.51 -15.91
N ILE A 98 11.57 31.11 -14.80
CA ILE A 98 10.28 30.86 -14.14
C ILE A 98 9.42 32.10 -14.32
N THR A 99 8.21 31.93 -14.88
CA THR A 99 7.24 33.01 -15.11
C THR A 99 5.90 32.68 -14.45
N PHE A 100 5.33 33.68 -13.78
CA PHE A 100 4.04 33.56 -13.13
C PHE A 100 2.95 34.09 -14.07
N GLU A 101 2.03 33.19 -14.48
CA GLU A 101 0.86 33.56 -15.31
C GLU A 101 -0.36 33.97 -14.49
N GLY A 102 -0.41 33.57 -13.24
CA GLY A 102 -1.43 33.95 -12.27
C GLY A 102 -1.05 35.22 -11.51
N LYS A 103 -2.05 35.85 -10.90
CA LYS A 103 -1.83 36.96 -9.97
C LYS A 103 -1.36 36.37 -8.63
N LEU A 104 -0.26 36.92 -8.11
CA LEU A 104 0.23 36.62 -6.76
C LEU A 104 -0.62 37.34 -5.73
N GLU A 105 -0.77 36.74 -4.54
CA GLU A 105 -1.45 37.38 -3.41
C GLU A 105 -0.56 38.51 -2.85
N PRO A 106 -1.16 39.65 -2.46
CA PRO A 106 -0.42 40.74 -1.86
C PRO A 106 0.09 40.37 -0.45
N ASN A 107 1.16 41.02 -0.01
CA ASN A 107 1.75 40.84 1.33
C ASN A 107 1.97 39.37 1.71
N THR A 108 2.47 38.56 0.76
CA THR A 108 2.62 37.13 0.93
C THR A 108 4.05 36.71 0.62
N THR A 109 4.63 35.91 1.50
CA THR A 109 5.92 35.27 1.29
C THR A 109 5.75 33.99 0.47
N TYR A 110 6.50 33.89 -0.60
CA TYR A 110 6.51 32.74 -1.51
C TYR A 110 7.86 32.02 -1.46
N THR A 111 7.81 30.71 -1.50
CA THR A 111 8.99 29.86 -1.67
C THR A 111 8.84 29.05 -2.96
N LEU A 112 9.90 29.04 -3.77
CA LEU A 112 10.00 28.22 -4.97
C LEU A 112 11.06 27.14 -4.74
N ASN A 113 10.65 25.90 -4.68
CA ASN A 113 11.52 24.76 -4.46
C ASN A 113 11.91 24.13 -5.80
N LEU A 114 13.22 23.89 -6.02
CA LEU A 114 13.79 23.28 -7.22
C LEU A 114 14.38 21.90 -6.94
N ASN A 115 14.14 21.31 -5.76
CA ASN A 115 14.74 20.04 -5.36
C ASN A 115 14.30 18.90 -6.28
N GLY A 116 15.28 18.18 -6.86
CA GLY A 116 15.02 17.04 -7.73
C GLY A 116 14.51 17.37 -9.14
N ALA A 117 14.18 18.65 -9.41
CA ALA A 117 13.58 19.07 -10.67
C ALA A 117 14.56 19.06 -11.86
N LEU A 118 15.84 19.31 -11.61
CA LEU A 118 16.85 19.58 -12.63
C LEU A 118 17.99 18.56 -12.60
N ALA A 119 18.65 18.41 -13.74
CA ALA A 119 19.93 17.72 -13.86
C ALA A 119 20.76 18.37 -14.96
N ASP A 120 22.08 18.09 -15.01
CA ASP A 120 22.88 18.47 -16.17
C ASP A 120 22.39 17.75 -17.44
N ASN A 121 22.71 18.34 -18.58
CA ASN A 121 22.25 17.86 -19.88
C ASN A 121 23.05 16.66 -20.40
N ASN A 122 24.29 16.49 -19.99
CA ASN A 122 25.22 15.53 -20.58
C ASN A 122 25.26 14.21 -19.81
N GLU A 123 25.64 14.26 -18.55
CA GLU A 123 25.85 13.10 -17.67
C GLU A 123 24.62 12.76 -16.85
N GLY A 124 23.71 13.70 -16.66
CA GLY A 124 22.48 13.53 -15.88
C GLY A 124 22.70 13.66 -14.37
N ASN A 125 23.78 14.32 -13.94
CA ASN A 125 24.04 14.60 -12.53
C ASN A 125 22.92 15.48 -11.97
N LYS A 126 22.30 15.04 -10.89
CA LYS A 126 21.13 15.71 -10.32
C LYS A 126 21.52 17.00 -9.62
N PHE A 127 20.83 18.08 -9.90
CA PHE A 127 20.91 19.30 -9.13
C PHE A 127 20.51 19.03 -7.67
N PRO A 128 21.35 19.36 -6.68
CA PRO A 128 21.08 19.02 -5.27
C PRO A 128 19.81 19.67 -4.73
N GLY A 129 19.39 20.77 -5.32
CA GLY A 129 18.18 21.50 -4.95
C GLY A 129 18.49 22.88 -4.38
N PHE A 130 17.49 23.75 -4.44
CA PHE A 130 17.52 25.09 -3.88
C PHE A 130 16.10 25.57 -3.60
N THR A 131 15.90 26.27 -2.48
CA THR A 131 14.65 26.94 -2.16
C THR A 131 14.85 28.44 -2.30
N TYR A 132 14.25 29.02 -3.33
CA TYR A 132 14.23 30.46 -3.54
C TYR A 132 13.06 31.09 -2.78
N VAL A 133 13.30 32.19 -2.08
CA VAL A 133 12.28 32.92 -1.33
C VAL A 133 12.14 34.35 -1.82
N PHE A 134 10.90 34.85 -1.88
CA PHE A 134 10.57 36.24 -2.17
C PHE A 134 9.26 36.64 -1.49
N SER A 135 9.01 37.92 -1.36
CA SER A 135 7.76 38.44 -0.82
C SER A 135 7.15 39.49 -1.75
N THR A 136 5.84 39.44 -1.89
CA THR A 136 5.07 40.51 -2.56
C THR A 136 4.84 41.71 -1.65
N GLY A 137 5.11 41.58 -0.35
CA GLY A 137 5.13 42.64 0.66
C GLY A 137 6.54 43.18 0.90
N ASP A 138 6.68 43.98 1.93
CA ASP A 138 7.94 44.61 2.35
C ASP A 138 8.78 43.73 3.27
N GLN A 139 8.24 42.63 3.78
CA GLN A 139 8.88 41.70 4.70
C GLN A 139 8.78 40.28 4.24
N ILE A 140 9.69 39.42 4.72
CA ILE A 140 9.66 37.97 4.56
C ILE A 140 9.36 37.35 5.91
N ASP A 141 8.39 36.42 5.93
CA ASP A 141 8.08 35.63 7.11
C ASP A 141 9.27 34.74 7.48
N SER A 142 9.43 34.39 8.78
CA SER A 142 10.65 33.76 9.28
C SER A 142 10.43 32.48 10.06
N MET A 143 9.17 32.04 10.26
CA MET A 143 8.87 30.84 11.03
C MET A 143 8.94 29.57 10.17
N PHE A 144 9.04 28.41 10.84
CA PHE A 144 9.17 27.09 10.20
C PHE A 144 8.17 26.10 10.77
N VAL A 145 7.74 25.17 9.94
CA VAL A 145 7.03 23.95 10.35
C VAL A 145 7.79 22.76 9.78
N THR A 146 8.17 21.82 10.65
CA THR A 146 8.91 20.62 10.25
C THR A 146 8.23 19.38 10.78
N GLY A 147 8.43 18.26 10.10
CA GLY A 147 7.85 17.00 10.56
C GLY A 147 8.19 15.83 9.68
N THR A 148 7.58 14.69 10.01
CA THR A 148 7.70 13.45 9.25
C THR A 148 6.32 12.94 8.85
N VAL A 149 6.25 12.32 7.68
CA VAL A 149 5.03 11.71 7.14
C VAL A 149 5.29 10.22 6.95
N LEU A 150 4.50 9.41 7.64
CA LEU A 150 4.61 7.96 7.67
C LEU A 150 3.31 7.30 7.18
N ASP A 151 3.38 6.09 6.71
CA ASP A 151 2.20 5.24 6.48
C ASP A 151 1.66 4.73 7.83
N CYS A 152 0.36 4.81 8.06
CA CYS A 152 -0.24 4.48 9.36
C CYS A 152 -0.06 3.00 9.76
N ASN A 153 0.01 2.08 8.80
CA ASN A 153 0.09 0.64 9.05
C ASN A 153 1.52 0.10 9.07
N THR A 154 2.41 0.63 8.22
CA THR A 154 3.78 0.13 8.09
C THR A 154 4.80 1.00 8.80
N LEU A 155 4.42 2.20 9.23
CA LEU A 155 5.27 3.28 9.74
C LEU A 155 6.46 3.59 8.82
N SER A 156 6.36 3.21 7.57
CA SER A 156 7.38 3.52 6.56
C SER A 156 7.27 4.97 6.12
N PRO A 157 8.40 5.65 5.92
CA PRO A 157 8.39 7.03 5.45
C PRO A 157 7.77 7.15 4.05
N ILE A 158 6.97 8.18 3.83
CA ILE A 158 6.33 8.44 2.54
C ILE A 158 7.07 9.57 1.82
N LYS A 159 7.75 9.21 0.74
CA LYS A 159 8.39 10.16 -0.17
C LYS A 159 7.36 10.87 -1.05
N GLY A 160 7.52 12.18 -1.22
CA GLY A 160 6.71 13.00 -2.13
C GLY A 160 5.27 13.23 -1.66
N ALA A 161 4.95 12.96 -0.39
CA ALA A 161 3.70 13.39 0.18
C ALA A 161 3.64 14.92 0.22
N THR A 162 2.47 15.49 -0.08
CA THR A 162 2.26 16.93 -0.03
C THR A 162 1.74 17.31 1.35
N VAL A 163 2.48 18.16 2.06
CA VAL A 163 2.08 18.70 3.36
C VAL A 163 1.48 20.08 3.15
N LEU A 164 0.33 20.32 3.77
CA LEU A 164 -0.52 21.49 3.52
C LEU A 164 -0.82 22.21 4.83
N LEU A 165 -0.69 23.53 4.85
CA LEU A 165 -1.09 24.40 5.96
C LEU A 165 -2.25 25.29 5.56
N TYR A 166 -3.27 25.35 6.41
CA TYR A 166 -4.44 26.20 6.23
C TYR A 166 -4.58 27.19 7.38
N LYS A 167 -4.81 28.47 7.05
CA LYS A 167 -5.23 29.53 8.00
C LYS A 167 -6.73 29.44 8.28
N ASP A 168 -7.49 28.88 7.36
CA ASP A 168 -8.90 28.55 7.58
C ASP A 168 -8.98 27.26 8.40
N HIS A 169 -9.55 27.37 9.58
CA HIS A 169 -9.65 26.26 10.53
C HIS A 169 -10.90 25.38 10.31
N SER A 170 -11.71 25.66 9.28
CA SER A 170 -12.87 24.83 8.95
C SER A 170 -12.44 23.48 8.37
N ASP A 171 -13.16 22.41 8.72
CA ASP A 171 -12.87 21.05 8.25
C ASP A 171 -13.08 20.93 6.73
N SER A 172 -13.88 21.79 6.14
CA SER A 172 -14.12 21.86 4.70
C SER A 172 -12.97 22.51 3.91
N ALA A 173 -12.02 23.17 4.59
CA ALA A 173 -10.97 23.92 3.90
C ALA A 173 -10.12 23.02 2.98
N VAL A 174 -9.75 21.82 3.43
CA VAL A 174 -8.92 20.89 2.67
C VAL A 174 -9.61 20.34 1.41
N PHE A 175 -10.95 20.33 1.40
CA PHE A 175 -11.76 19.88 0.25
C PHE A 175 -12.07 20.97 -0.78
N LEU A 176 -12.04 22.25 -0.36
CA LEU A 176 -12.59 23.35 -1.17
C LEU A 176 -11.59 24.47 -1.44
N LYS A 177 -10.54 24.59 -0.63
CA LYS A 177 -9.62 25.73 -0.67
C LYS A 177 -8.19 25.26 -0.92
N ARG A 178 -7.39 26.17 -1.49
CA ARG A 178 -5.96 25.96 -1.56
C ARG A 178 -5.29 26.26 -0.24
N PRO A 179 -4.21 25.55 0.10
CA PRO A 179 -3.46 25.79 1.32
C PRO A 179 -2.74 27.14 1.28
N TYR A 180 -2.53 27.70 2.44
CA TYR A 180 -1.66 28.87 2.64
C TYR A 180 -0.20 28.54 2.38
N ALA A 181 0.26 27.35 2.74
CA ALA A 181 1.59 26.87 2.43
C ALA A 181 1.55 25.38 2.14
N ALA A 182 2.44 24.95 1.27
CA ALA A 182 2.56 23.54 0.91
C ALA A 182 4.04 23.17 0.67
N GLY A 183 4.35 21.90 0.88
CA GLY A 183 5.69 21.35 0.61
C GLY A 183 5.63 19.84 0.41
N LYS A 184 6.70 19.27 -0.15
CA LYS A 184 6.79 17.82 -0.37
C LYS A 184 7.80 17.19 0.59
N THR A 185 7.52 15.96 0.98
CA THR A 185 8.44 15.15 1.79
C THR A 185 9.60 14.60 0.97
N ASP A 186 10.76 14.44 1.61
CA ASP A 186 11.95 13.83 1.06
C ASP A 186 11.90 12.27 1.09
N ASP A 187 13.01 11.61 0.77
CA ASP A 187 13.13 10.15 0.76
C ASP A 187 12.92 9.50 2.14
N TRP A 188 13.04 10.27 3.22
CA TRP A 188 12.85 9.85 4.61
C TRP A 188 11.48 10.27 5.16
N GLY A 189 10.58 10.76 4.30
CA GLY A 189 9.29 11.29 4.74
C GLY A 189 9.38 12.61 5.49
N TYR A 190 10.55 13.22 5.55
CA TYR A 190 10.77 14.48 6.26
C TYR A 190 10.37 15.67 5.39
N PHE A 191 9.72 16.68 6.00
CA PHE A 191 9.36 17.92 5.35
C PHE A 191 9.81 19.15 6.15
N VAL A 192 10.03 20.22 5.41
CA VAL A 192 10.26 21.55 5.95
C VAL A 192 9.39 22.54 5.20
N LEU A 193 8.58 23.32 5.91
CA LEU A 193 7.84 24.45 5.39
C LEU A 193 8.46 25.71 5.99
N PRO A 194 9.40 26.35 5.28
CA PRO A 194 10.10 27.54 5.74
C PRO A 194 9.32 28.81 5.39
N PHE A 195 9.68 29.91 6.04
CA PHE A 195 9.16 31.25 5.74
C PHE A 195 7.65 31.36 5.93
N ILE A 196 7.17 30.80 7.04
CA ILE A 196 5.77 30.76 7.43
C ILE A 196 5.47 31.93 8.39
N GLN A 197 4.29 32.53 8.27
CA GLN A 197 3.80 33.56 9.17
C GLN A 197 3.54 32.98 10.57
N ASP A 198 3.84 33.74 11.64
CA ASP A 198 3.55 33.34 13.02
C ASP A 198 2.04 33.45 13.32
N THR A 199 1.33 32.35 13.04
CA THR A 199 -0.11 32.20 13.36
C THR A 199 -0.45 30.72 13.56
N LEU A 200 -1.69 30.42 13.89
CA LEU A 200 -2.16 29.05 14.05
C LEU A 200 -2.62 28.47 12.71
N TYR A 201 -2.35 27.19 12.51
CA TYR A 201 -2.69 26.49 11.29
C TYR A 201 -3.35 25.13 11.56
N ARG A 202 -4.23 24.71 10.64
CA ARG A 202 -4.50 23.29 10.41
C ARG A 202 -3.39 22.71 9.53
N ILE A 203 -2.91 21.51 9.88
CA ILE A 203 -1.93 20.78 9.09
C ILE A 203 -2.51 19.48 8.56
N TYR A 204 -2.27 19.22 7.29
CA TYR A 204 -2.60 17.96 6.62
C TYR A 204 -1.39 17.47 5.85
N ALA A 205 -1.27 16.16 5.70
CA ALA A 205 -0.37 15.58 4.70
C ALA A 205 -1.21 14.66 3.81
N MET A 206 -0.99 14.71 2.50
CA MET A 206 -1.73 13.86 1.59
C MET A 206 -0.82 13.27 0.51
N ARG A 207 -1.21 12.10 0.03
CA ARG A 207 -0.71 11.56 -1.21
C ARG A 207 -1.68 11.96 -2.32
N ASP A 208 -1.45 13.13 -2.86
CA ASP A 208 -2.26 13.78 -3.89
C ASP A 208 -2.06 13.09 -5.24
N ALA A 209 -3.08 12.39 -5.71
CA ALA A 209 -3.03 11.65 -6.98
C ALA A 209 -3.30 12.57 -8.19
N SER A 210 -4.04 13.67 -7.99
CA SER A 210 -4.40 14.63 -9.02
C SER A 210 -3.38 15.76 -9.18
N GLY A 211 -2.64 16.09 -8.13
CA GLY A 211 -1.66 17.17 -8.09
C GLY A 211 -2.28 18.56 -7.97
N ASP A 212 -3.54 18.66 -7.52
CA ASP A 212 -4.26 19.93 -7.41
C ASP A 212 -4.22 20.57 -6.03
N ASN A 213 -3.62 19.86 -5.04
CA ASN A 213 -3.53 20.24 -3.63
C ASN A 213 -4.91 20.40 -2.95
N ILE A 214 -5.91 19.66 -3.43
CA ILE A 214 -7.25 19.56 -2.86
C ILE A 214 -7.53 18.09 -2.53
N TYR A 215 -8.00 17.83 -1.33
CA TYR A 215 -8.24 16.46 -0.89
C TYR A 215 -9.48 15.85 -1.54
N ASN A 216 -9.31 14.68 -2.15
CA ASN A 216 -10.39 13.86 -2.70
C ASN A 216 -10.38 12.48 -1.99
N PRO A 217 -11.36 12.18 -1.11
CA PRO A 217 -11.40 10.92 -0.36
C PRO A 217 -11.43 9.65 -1.22
N ASP A 218 -11.99 9.74 -2.43
CA ASP A 218 -12.11 8.59 -3.35
C ASP A 218 -10.74 8.19 -3.96
N MET A 219 -9.79 9.13 -4.05
CA MET A 219 -8.52 8.93 -4.75
C MET A 219 -7.30 9.05 -3.85
N ASP A 220 -7.34 9.98 -2.91
CA ASP A 220 -6.18 10.37 -2.10
C ASP A 220 -6.10 9.61 -0.79
N ARG A 221 -4.93 9.70 -0.16
CA ARG A 221 -4.72 9.33 1.24
C ARG A 221 -4.40 10.58 2.02
N ILE A 222 -4.81 10.65 3.27
CA ILE A 222 -4.68 11.83 4.11
C ILE A 222 -4.09 11.51 5.48
N ALA A 223 -3.45 12.48 6.09
CA ALA A 223 -3.12 12.54 7.52
C ALA A 223 -3.43 13.93 8.05
N PHE A 224 -3.79 14.02 9.30
CA PHE A 224 -4.09 15.29 9.97
C PHE A 224 -3.72 15.24 11.45
N ILE A 225 -3.65 16.42 12.06
CA ILE A 225 -3.54 16.60 13.51
C ILE A 225 -4.78 17.35 13.95
N ASP A 226 -5.46 16.85 14.98
CA ASP A 226 -6.73 17.43 15.46
C ASP A 226 -6.55 18.83 16.07
N SER A 227 -5.42 19.07 16.74
CA SER A 227 -5.09 20.37 17.30
C SER A 227 -4.56 21.33 16.25
N LEU A 228 -4.77 22.62 16.46
CA LEU A 228 -4.08 23.65 15.70
C LEU A 228 -2.59 23.62 16.03
N ILE A 229 -1.76 23.79 15.00
CA ILE A 229 -0.32 23.87 15.16
C ILE A 229 0.17 25.31 15.08
N ARG A 230 1.30 25.58 15.71
CA ARG A 230 2.01 26.84 15.61
C ARG A 230 3.41 26.61 15.08
N PRO A 231 3.87 27.42 14.10
CA PRO A 231 5.24 27.35 13.62
C PRO A 231 6.23 27.76 14.71
N GLU A 232 7.44 27.24 14.62
CA GLU A 232 8.51 27.58 15.56
C GLU A 232 9.56 28.47 14.90
N TRP A 233 10.14 29.37 15.72
CA TRP A 233 11.34 30.08 15.33
C TRP A 233 12.55 29.13 15.43
N LYS A 234 13.21 28.88 14.31
CA LYS A 234 14.47 28.15 14.32
C LYS A 234 15.60 29.15 14.58
N VAL A 235 16.19 29.11 15.78
CA VAL A 235 17.35 29.90 16.15
C VAL A 235 18.59 29.32 15.45
N VAL A 236 18.70 29.53 14.16
CA VAL A 236 19.94 29.32 13.41
C VAL A 236 20.08 30.51 12.50
N ASP A 237 21.27 30.94 12.18
CA ASP A 237 21.58 31.94 11.15
C ASP A 237 21.09 31.53 9.74
N THR A 238 19.94 30.90 9.68
CA THR A 238 19.37 30.14 8.59
C THR A 238 18.85 31.00 7.46
N LEU A 239 18.43 32.26 7.73
CA LEU A 239 18.08 33.16 6.63
C LEU A 239 19.30 33.43 5.74
N ARG A 240 20.47 33.61 6.33
CA ARG A 240 21.72 33.82 5.60
C ARG A 240 22.17 32.56 4.87
N GLU A 241 22.02 31.38 5.48
CA GLU A 241 22.40 30.10 4.87
C GLU A 241 21.40 29.63 3.82
N LEU A 242 20.11 29.84 4.03
CA LEU A 242 19.06 29.51 3.04
C LEU A 242 19.08 30.48 1.83
N LEU A 243 19.63 31.68 1.99
CA LEU A 243 19.81 32.62 0.88
C LEU A 243 21.14 32.41 0.12
N LYS A 244 22.03 31.60 0.65
CA LYS A 244 23.23 31.17 -0.10
C LYS A 244 22.83 30.16 -1.15
N TYR A 245 23.11 30.46 -2.38
CA TYR A 245 23.00 29.54 -3.51
C TYR A 245 24.36 28.91 -3.90
N ASP A 246 25.40 29.20 -3.13
CA ASP A 246 26.71 28.55 -3.25
C ASP A 246 26.62 27.14 -2.64
N MET A 247 26.67 26.15 -3.51
CA MET A 247 26.41 24.75 -3.20
C MET A 247 27.60 24.01 -2.60
N THR A 248 28.69 24.71 -2.29
CA THR A 248 29.89 24.11 -1.68
C THR A 248 29.71 23.81 -0.19
N ASP A 249 28.74 24.46 0.47
CA ASP A 249 28.31 24.11 1.81
C ASP A 249 27.10 23.16 1.73
N THR A 250 27.35 21.88 1.72
CA THR A 250 26.36 20.93 2.23
C THR A 250 25.97 21.43 3.61
N LEU A 251 24.73 21.86 3.77
CA LEU A 251 24.12 22.05 5.09
C LEU A 251 24.47 20.81 5.89
N GLY A 252 25.50 20.92 6.75
CA GLY A 252 25.96 19.81 7.57
C GLY A 252 24.74 19.21 8.23
N CYS A 253 24.70 17.90 8.39
CA CYS A 253 23.64 17.17 9.04
C CYS A 253 23.29 17.80 10.38
N GLN A 254 22.54 18.89 10.35
CA GLN A 254 21.85 19.40 11.54
C GLN A 254 20.82 18.33 11.86
N GLU A 255 20.79 17.91 13.12
CA GLU A 255 19.77 17.00 13.62
C GLU A 255 18.41 17.43 13.05
N ARG A 256 17.82 16.59 12.20
CA ARG A 256 16.51 16.85 11.60
C ARG A 256 15.48 16.74 12.71
N ARG A 257 15.17 17.84 13.36
CA ARG A 257 14.15 17.88 14.39
C ARG A 257 12.78 17.85 13.71
N SER A 258 12.06 16.77 13.93
CA SER A 258 10.66 16.66 13.55
C SER A 258 9.80 17.25 14.67
N GLN A 259 9.02 18.31 14.36
CA GLN A 259 8.06 18.90 15.29
C GLN A 259 6.77 18.06 15.32
N TYR A 260 6.36 17.59 14.15
CA TYR A 260 5.08 16.90 13.96
C TYR A 260 5.28 15.58 13.23
N GLU A 261 4.52 14.55 13.64
CA GLU A 261 4.43 13.28 12.96
C GLU A 261 3.02 13.10 12.39
N LEU A 262 2.92 12.87 11.09
CA LEU A 262 1.67 12.69 10.37
C LEU A 262 1.59 11.27 9.82
N LYS A 263 0.54 10.53 10.16
CA LYS A 263 0.31 9.16 9.73
C LYS A 263 -0.74 9.12 8.63
N VAL A 264 -0.31 8.85 7.42
CA VAL A 264 -1.18 8.84 6.24
C VAL A 264 -1.98 7.55 6.19
N PHE A 265 -3.28 7.68 6.09
CA PHE A 265 -4.25 6.60 5.96
C PHE A 265 -5.16 6.83 4.73
N ARG A 266 -5.90 5.82 4.37
CA ARG A 266 -6.96 5.91 3.37
C ARG A 266 -8.30 5.79 4.09
N GLU A 267 -9.18 6.76 3.89
CA GLU A 267 -10.53 6.69 4.42
C GLU A 267 -11.32 5.57 3.74
N HIS A 268 -12.26 5.00 4.47
CA HIS A 268 -13.27 4.17 3.83
C HIS A 268 -14.18 5.03 2.95
N PRO A 269 -14.59 4.52 1.78
CA PRO A 269 -15.57 5.23 0.97
C PRO A 269 -16.84 5.49 1.76
N SER A 270 -17.33 6.73 1.73
CA SER A 270 -18.56 7.14 2.44
C SER A 270 -19.84 6.81 1.66
N LYS A 271 -19.71 6.59 0.35
CA LYS A 271 -20.87 6.31 -0.52
C LYS A 271 -21.16 4.82 -0.56
N GLN A 272 -22.37 4.44 -0.18
CA GLN A 272 -22.82 3.06 -0.19
C GLN A 272 -23.64 2.75 -1.46
N TYR A 273 -23.12 1.82 -2.26
CA TYR A 273 -23.80 1.26 -3.44
C TYR A 273 -23.13 -0.06 -3.83
N ILE A 274 -23.84 -0.88 -4.63
CA ILE A 274 -23.32 -2.15 -5.13
C ILE A 274 -22.35 -1.89 -6.29
N VAL A 275 -21.09 -2.31 -6.13
CA VAL A 275 -20.01 -2.14 -7.12
C VAL A 275 -19.95 -3.32 -8.08
N ASN A 276 -19.83 -4.54 -7.52
CA ASN A 276 -19.72 -5.76 -8.30
C ASN A 276 -20.86 -6.71 -8.01
N LYS A 277 -21.24 -7.45 -9.04
CA LYS A 277 -22.29 -8.46 -9.01
C LYS A 277 -21.88 -9.61 -9.94
N VAL A 278 -21.45 -10.70 -9.35
CA VAL A 278 -20.87 -11.82 -10.09
C VAL A 278 -21.56 -13.12 -9.73
N ARG A 279 -21.99 -13.87 -10.73
CA ARG A 279 -22.52 -15.22 -10.57
C ARG A 279 -21.38 -16.22 -10.75
N THR A 280 -20.94 -16.82 -9.65
CA THR A 280 -19.77 -17.71 -9.58
C THR A 280 -20.08 -19.15 -9.97
N SER A 281 -21.34 -19.57 -9.79
CA SER A 281 -21.82 -20.89 -10.18
C SER A 281 -23.30 -20.82 -10.57
N PRO A 282 -23.90 -21.91 -11.08
CA PRO A 282 -25.34 -21.92 -11.38
C PRO A 282 -26.23 -21.47 -10.22
N ARG A 283 -25.83 -21.66 -8.97
CA ARG A 283 -26.63 -21.40 -7.77
C ARG A 283 -25.93 -20.52 -6.72
N SER A 284 -24.78 -19.93 -7.05
CA SER A 284 -24.06 -19.01 -6.18
C SER A 284 -23.69 -17.72 -6.87
N ALA A 285 -23.69 -16.65 -6.12
CA ALA A 285 -23.27 -15.33 -6.54
C ALA A 285 -22.59 -14.60 -5.39
N TYR A 286 -21.83 -13.57 -5.70
CA TYR A 286 -21.44 -12.59 -4.70
C TYR A 286 -21.72 -11.17 -5.21
N ILE A 287 -21.94 -10.29 -4.27
CA ILE A 287 -22.04 -8.86 -4.51
C ILE A 287 -21.06 -8.14 -3.59
N THR A 288 -20.45 -7.07 -4.09
CA THR A 288 -19.58 -6.21 -3.29
C THR A 288 -20.15 -4.82 -3.23
N PHE A 289 -20.04 -4.23 -2.07
CA PHE A 289 -20.45 -2.88 -1.77
C PHE A 289 -19.24 -1.94 -1.81
N MET A 290 -19.45 -0.66 -2.03
CA MET A 290 -18.37 0.33 -2.09
C MET A 290 -17.82 0.67 -0.70
N ALA A 291 -18.70 0.79 0.29
CA ALA A 291 -18.35 1.09 1.67
C ALA A 291 -18.57 -0.13 2.57
N PRO A 292 -17.84 -0.27 3.69
CA PRO A 292 -18.11 -1.28 4.70
C PRO A 292 -19.47 -1.06 5.38
N ASP A 293 -19.84 -1.98 6.27
CA ASP A 293 -21.07 -1.94 7.05
C ASP A 293 -22.34 -1.84 6.21
N ALA A 294 -22.40 -2.57 5.10
CA ALA A 294 -23.55 -2.59 4.24
C ALA A 294 -24.79 -3.16 4.96
N TRP A 295 -25.84 -2.35 5.04
CA TRP A 295 -27.09 -2.72 5.68
C TRP A 295 -28.12 -3.20 4.68
N ILE A 296 -28.54 -4.47 4.77
CA ILE A 296 -29.55 -5.08 3.92
C ILE A 296 -30.84 -5.27 4.72
N ASP A 297 -31.91 -4.62 4.25
CA ASP A 297 -33.24 -4.76 4.84
C ASP A 297 -33.93 -6.08 4.40
N SER A 298 -33.76 -6.47 3.13
CA SER A 298 -34.30 -7.73 2.59
C SER A 298 -33.58 -8.17 1.32
N LEU A 299 -33.60 -9.49 1.06
CA LEU A 299 -32.87 -10.11 -0.04
C LEU A 299 -33.60 -11.38 -0.51
N TRP A 300 -33.83 -11.53 -1.83
CA TRP A 300 -34.42 -12.77 -2.37
C TRP A 300 -34.07 -12.97 -3.85
N PHE A 301 -34.11 -14.22 -4.30
CA PHE A 301 -34.03 -14.55 -5.72
C PHE A 301 -35.43 -14.59 -6.34
N GLY A 302 -35.62 -13.95 -7.51
CA GLY A 302 -36.89 -13.92 -8.25
C GLY A 302 -37.36 -15.33 -8.62
N GLY A 303 -38.62 -15.64 -8.29
CA GLY A 303 -39.21 -16.97 -8.52
C GLY A 303 -38.88 -18.01 -7.44
N TYR A 304 -38.21 -17.58 -6.35
CA TYR A 304 -37.91 -18.42 -5.19
C TYR A 304 -38.37 -17.74 -3.90
N PRO A 305 -38.83 -18.53 -2.88
CA PRO A 305 -39.11 -17.98 -1.55
C PRO A 305 -37.86 -17.37 -0.93
N ALA A 306 -38.02 -16.35 -0.09
CA ALA A 306 -36.91 -15.65 0.55
C ALA A 306 -36.06 -16.55 1.47
N ASP A 307 -36.68 -17.55 2.11
CA ASP A 307 -36.02 -18.55 2.95
C ASP A 307 -35.09 -19.50 2.18
N ARG A 308 -35.11 -19.43 0.85
CA ARG A 308 -34.19 -20.21 -0.01
C ARG A 308 -32.86 -19.52 -0.27
N VAL A 309 -32.65 -18.33 0.25
CA VAL A 309 -31.35 -17.65 0.17
C VAL A 309 -30.55 -17.91 1.44
N ILE A 310 -29.37 -18.44 1.27
CA ILE A 310 -28.33 -18.46 2.32
C ILE A 310 -27.34 -17.37 1.95
N SER A 311 -27.01 -16.52 2.90
CA SER A 311 -26.10 -15.39 2.70
C SER A 311 -25.09 -15.27 3.80
N GLN A 312 -23.91 -14.77 3.48
CA GLN A 312 -22.86 -14.51 4.44
C GLN A 312 -22.05 -13.28 4.03
N PHE A 313 -21.91 -12.35 4.97
CA PHE A 313 -20.98 -11.23 4.85
C PHE A 313 -19.54 -11.65 5.25
N ASN A 314 -18.56 -10.95 4.65
CA ASN A 314 -17.22 -10.91 5.19
C ASN A 314 -17.17 -10.05 6.48
N LEU A 315 -16.00 -9.99 7.14
CA LEU A 315 -15.80 -9.26 8.40
C LEU A 315 -16.11 -7.76 8.27
N GLN A 316 -15.74 -7.13 7.16
CA GLN A 316 -16.00 -5.70 6.91
C GLN A 316 -17.42 -5.39 6.41
N GLN A 317 -18.26 -6.41 6.22
CA GLN A 317 -19.61 -6.29 5.68
C GLN A 317 -19.70 -5.48 4.35
N ASP A 318 -18.65 -5.57 3.53
CA ASP A 318 -18.57 -4.97 2.20
C ASP A 318 -18.71 -5.99 1.06
N SER A 319 -18.69 -7.28 1.39
CA SER A 319 -18.82 -8.38 0.43
C SER A 319 -19.77 -9.46 0.96
N LEU A 320 -20.77 -9.78 0.16
CA LEU A 320 -21.82 -10.74 0.49
C LEU A 320 -21.81 -11.91 -0.47
N GLU A 321 -21.54 -13.11 0.04
CA GLU A 321 -21.76 -14.36 -0.69
C GLU A 321 -23.20 -14.84 -0.55
N LEU A 322 -23.74 -15.41 -1.62
CA LEU A 322 -25.12 -15.81 -1.76
C LEU A 322 -25.24 -17.21 -2.35
N TRP A 323 -26.08 -18.05 -1.78
CA TRP A 323 -26.39 -19.39 -2.28
C TRP A 323 -27.89 -19.59 -2.38
N LEU A 324 -28.33 -20.08 -3.53
CA LEU A 324 -29.73 -20.48 -3.75
C LEU A 324 -29.91 -21.92 -3.25
N ASN A 325 -30.55 -22.10 -2.12
CA ASN A 325 -30.88 -23.39 -1.53
C ASN A 325 -32.12 -24.01 -2.23
N ASP A 326 -31.94 -24.37 -3.50
CA ASP A 326 -32.99 -25.02 -4.30
C ASP A 326 -32.36 -26.04 -5.23
N ARG A 327 -32.97 -27.22 -5.35
CA ARG A 327 -32.46 -28.34 -6.15
C ARG A 327 -32.92 -28.31 -7.59
N ARG A 328 -33.87 -27.47 -7.94
CA ARG A 328 -34.32 -27.30 -9.32
C ARG A 328 -33.16 -26.80 -10.19
N PRO A 329 -33.12 -27.17 -11.48
CA PRO A 329 -32.13 -26.61 -12.40
C PRO A 329 -32.20 -25.08 -12.36
N ALA A 330 -31.05 -24.44 -12.14
CA ALA A 330 -30.98 -22.99 -12.13
C ALA A 330 -31.11 -22.44 -13.56
N PRO A 331 -31.93 -21.40 -13.81
CA PRO A 331 -32.06 -20.77 -15.11
C PRO A 331 -30.74 -20.06 -15.53
N ASP A 332 -30.58 -19.83 -16.83
CA ASP A 332 -29.41 -19.11 -17.37
C ASP A 332 -29.25 -17.72 -16.77
N THR A 333 -30.34 -17.05 -16.44
CA THR A 333 -30.38 -15.77 -15.76
C THR A 333 -31.14 -15.92 -14.44
N ILE A 334 -30.52 -15.52 -13.34
CA ILE A 334 -31.19 -15.40 -12.03
C ILE A 334 -31.39 -13.93 -11.73
N HIS A 335 -32.56 -13.58 -11.24
CA HIS A 335 -32.90 -12.24 -10.80
C HIS A 335 -32.73 -12.16 -9.28
N LEU A 336 -31.85 -11.28 -8.82
CA LEU A 336 -31.61 -11.00 -7.41
C LEU A 336 -32.23 -9.64 -7.09
N PHE A 337 -33.01 -9.59 -6.02
CA PHE A 337 -33.59 -8.38 -5.47
C PHE A 337 -32.95 -8.10 -4.12
N VAL A 338 -32.36 -6.92 -3.97
CA VAL A 338 -31.66 -6.47 -2.77
C VAL A 338 -32.24 -5.14 -2.33
N ASN A 339 -32.86 -5.10 -1.17
CA ASN A 339 -33.28 -3.87 -0.53
C ASN A 339 -32.24 -3.50 0.52
N TYR A 340 -31.48 -2.44 0.29
CA TYR A 340 -30.35 -2.05 1.13
C TYR A 340 -30.28 -0.53 1.29
N ARG A 341 -29.50 -0.08 2.27
CA ARG A 341 -29.27 1.35 2.49
C ARG A 341 -28.26 1.88 1.46
N LYS A 342 -28.75 2.61 0.45
CA LYS A 342 -27.95 3.20 -0.61
C LYS A 342 -27.78 4.70 -0.41
N THR A 343 -26.64 5.24 -0.75
CA THR A 343 -26.38 6.68 -0.73
C THR A 343 -26.97 7.33 -1.97
N ASP A 344 -27.86 8.31 -1.78
CA ASP A 344 -28.47 9.09 -2.85
C ASP A 344 -27.52 10.20 -3.37
N SER A 345 -27.98 10.97 -4.38
CA SER A 345 -27.21 12.07 -4.96
C SER A 345 -26.92 13.23 -3.99
N LEU A 346 -27.61 13.27 -2.85
CA LEU A 346 -27.42 14.26 -1.79
C LEU A 346 -26.54 13.75 -0.65
N GLY A 347 -25.98 12.54 -0.78
CA GLY A 347 -25.16 11.91 0.25
C GLY A 347 -25.94 11.27 1.41
N LEU A 348 -27.27 11.14 1.30
CA LEU A 348 -28.11 10.57 2.34
C LEU A 348 -28.35 9.08 2.09
N MET A 349 -28.22 8.25 3.12
CA MET A 349 -28.54 6.83 3.05
C MET A 349 -30.04 6.60 3.11
N LYS A 350 -30.59 5.95 2.10
CA LYS A 350 -32.01 5.59 2.00
C LYS A 350 -32.17 4.14 1.57
N PRO A 351 -33.25 3.45 2.03
CA PRO A 351 -33.56 2.12 1.54
C PRO A 351 -33.91 2.18 0.05
N GLU A 352 -33.23 1.39 -0.75
CA GLU A 352 -33.47 1.29 -2.20
C GLU A 352 -33.51 -0.19 -2.59
N LEU A 353 -34.54 -0.57 -3.33
CA LEU A 353 -34.66 -1.89 -3.92
C LEU A 353 -33.96 -1.94 -5.27
N GLU A 354 -32.84 -2.65 -5.33
CA GLU A 354 -32.11 -2.88 -6.56
C GLU A 354 -32.44 -4.26 -7.16
N HIS A 355 -32.76 -4.28 -8.45
CA HIS A 355 -32.97 -5.49 -9.22
C HIS A 355 -31.75 -5.82 -10.06
N ILE A 356 -31.11 -6.93 -9.74
CA ILE A 356 -29.85 -7.38 -10.34
C ILE A 356 -30.08 -8.60 -11.21
N ARG A 357 -29.69 -8.52 -12.47
CA ARG A 357 -29.66 -9.66 -13.38
C ARG A 357 -28.31 -10.36 -13.30
N LEU A 358 -28.30 -11.58 -12.77
CA LEU A 358 -27.12 -12.40 -12.63
C LEU A 358 -27.04 -13.42 -13.78
N VAL A 359 -26.17 -13.13 -14.73
CA VAL A 359 -25.84 -14.03 -15.85
C VAL A 359 -24.50 -14.68 -15.56
N MET A 360 -24.37 -15.96 -15.84
CA MET A 360 -23.09 -16.66 -15.64
C MET A 360 -22.05 -16.16 -16.63
N ASP A 361 -20.85 -15.86 -16.14
CA ASP A 361 -19.73 -15.45 -16.99
C ASP A 361 -19.48 -16.49 -18.09
N PRO A 362 -19.27 -16.06 -19.36
CA PRO A 362 -19.02 -16.98 -20.48
C PRO A 362 -17.83 -17.91 -20.29
N GLU A 363 -16.78 -17.48 -19.60
CA GLU A 363 -15.62 -18.33 -19.29
C GLU A 363 -15.95 -19.38 -18.23
N ILE A 364 -16.67 -19.00 -17.19
CA ILE A 364 -17.18 -19.93 -16.17
C ILE A 364 -18.11 -20.94 -16.84
N LYS A 365 -19.03 -20.49 -17.69
CA LYS A 365 -19.95 -21.36 -18.46
C LYS A 365 -19.20 -22.32 -19.38
N LYS A 366 -18.10 -21.86 -20.00
CA LYS A 366 -17.25 -22.67 -20.89
C LYS A 366 -16.47 -23.74 -20.12
N ASN A 367 -15.92 -23.36 -18.96
CA ASN A 367 -15.19 -24.29 -18.10
C ASN A 367 -16.13 -25.34 -17.51
N TYR A 368 -17.31 -24.93 -17.08
CA TYR A 368 -18.39 -25.80 -16.63
C TYR A 368 -18.82 -26.81 -17.70
N SER A 369 -18.96 -26.38 -18.96
CA SER A 369 -19.31 -27.23 -20.11
C SER A 369 -18.18 -28.17 -20.53
N LYS A 370 -16.91 -27.75 -20.39
CA LYS A 370 -15.74 -28.60 -20.67
C LYS A 370 -15.56 -29.72 -19.65
N SER A 371 -15.80 -29.41 -18.37
CA SER A 371 -15.80 -30.37 -17.27
C SER A 371 -16.82 -31.48 -17.51
N ARG A 372 -18.01 -31.14 -18.00
CA ARG A 372 -19.09 -32.07 -18.33
C ARG A 372 -18.72 -33.08 -19.45
N ARG A 373 -17.90 -32.66 -20.45
CA ARG A 373 -17.50 -33.49 -21.59
C ARG A 373 -16.37 -34.47 -21.28
N LYS A 374 -15.61 -34.30 -20.21
CA LYS A 374 -14.41 -35.08 -19.90
C LYS A 374 -14.60 -36.20 -18.86
N ASN A 375 -15.81 -36.59 -18.51
CA ASN A 375 -16.10 -37.58 -17.45
C ASN A 375 -15.40 -37.30 -16.11
N LEU A 376 -14.98 -36.07 -15.87
CA LEU A 376 -14.53 -35.64 -14.59
C LEU A 376 -15.74 -35.62 -13.63
N LYS A 377 -15.57 -36.08 -12.40
CA LYS A 377 -16.59 -35.98 -11.34
C LYS A 377 -17.15 -34.57 -11.37
N HIS A 378 -18.43 -34.46 -11.68
CA HIS A 378 -19.05 -33.19 -11.92
C HIS A 378 -19.24 -32.50 -10.56
N GLU A 379 -18.87 -31.21 -10.43
CA GLU A 379 -19.10 -30.43 -9.22
C GLU A 379 -20.58 -30.38 -8.78
N ASP A 380 -21.50 -30.70 -9.68
CA ASP A 380 -22.93 -30.83 -9.44
C ASP A 380 -23.38 -32.22 -8.99
N THR A 381 -22.47 -33.15 -8.78
CA THR A 381 -22.80 -34.53 -8.39
C THR A 381 -22.15 -34.94 -7.08
N ILE A 382 -21.22 -34.16 -6.58
CA ILE A 382 -20.51 -34.40 -5.32
C ILE A 382 -20.45 -33.12 -4.47
N CYS A 383 -20.42 -33.28 -3.17
CA CYS A 383 -20.07 -32.21 -2.25
C CYS A 383 -18.58 -31.92 -2.35
N VAL A 384 -18.25 -30.78 -2.96
CA VAL A 384 -16.87 -30.34 -3.19
C VAL A 384 -16.32 -29.62 -1.97
N TYR A 385 -15.15 -30.02 -1.52
CA TYR A 385 -14.41 -29.35 -0.45
C TYR A 385 -12.92 -29.42 -0.69
N THR A 386 -12.18 -28.56 0.00
CA THR A 386 -10.73 -28.61 0.11
C THR A 386 -10.36 -28.96 1.54
N LEU A 387 -9.40 -29.87 1.70
CA LEU A 387 -8.78 -30.18 2.98
C LEU A 387 -7.31 -29.77 2.88
N LYS A 388 -6.86 -28.82 3.67
CA LYS A 388 -5.50 -28.27 3.64
C LYS A 388 -4.91 -28.25 5.04
N ALA A 389 -3.62 -28.42 5.13
CA ALA A 389 -2.83 -28.08 6.30
C ALA A 389 -1.41 -27.73 5.83
N GLU A 390 -0.87 -26.67 6.40
CA GLU A 390 0.48 -26.20 6.11
C GLU A 390 1.37 -26.54 7.31
N PRO A 391 2.56 -27.15 7.09
CA PRO A 391 3.45 -27.51 8.19
C PRO A 391 3.75 -26.33 9.13
N GLU A 392 3.92 -25.14 8.55
CA GLU A 392 4.30 -23.91 9.26
C GLU A 392 3.15 -23.35 10.12
N LYS A 393 1.89 -23.74 9.86
CA LYS A 393 0.69 -23.18 10.51
C LYS A 393 -0.19 -24.25 11.19
N ILE A 394 0.22 -25.51 11.16
CA ILE A 394 -0.66 -26.60 11.66
C ILE A 394 -0.97 -26.48 13.15
N GLU A 395 -0.07 -25.89 13.94
CA GLU A 395 -0.29 -25.70 15.38
C GLU A 395 -1.32 -24.60 15.64
N THR A 396 -1.39 -23.58 14.80
CA THR A 396 -2.31 -22.44 14.93
C THR A 396 -3.61 -22.68 14.18
N ASP A 397 -3.51 -23.06 12.91
CA ASP A 397 -4.66 -23.15 12.00
C ASP A 397 -5.25 -24.57 11.92
N GLY A 398 -4.52 -25.58 12.43
CA GLY A 398 -4.95 -26.97 12.35
C GLY A 398 -5.08 -27.46 10.90
N PHE A 399 -5.97 -28.41 10.68
CA PHE A 399 -6.42 -28.80 9.35
C PHE A 399 -7.63 -27.97 8.97
N VAL A 400 -7.56 -27.25 7.87
CA VAL A 400 -8.64 -26.40 7.36
C VAL A 400 -9.47 -27.19 6.36
N LEU A 401 -10.74 -27.42 6.70
CA LEU A 401 -11.74 -28.03 5.84
C LEU A 401 -12.68 -26.94 5.34
N GLU A 402 -12.67 -26.66 4.04
CA GLU A 402 -13.49 -25.62 3.43
C GLU A 402 -14.34 -26.19 2.30
N PHE A 403 -15.66 -26.04 2.43
CA PHE A 403 -16.65 -26.51 1.46
C PHE A 403 -16.91 -25.44 0.40
N LYS A 404 -17.18 -25.86 -0.81
CA LYS A 404 -17.62 -24.94 -1.89
C LYS A 404 -18.99 -24.34 -1.60
N TYR A 405 -19.89 -25.12 -0.97
CA TYR A 405 -21.23 -24.71 -0.59
C TYR A 405 -21.48 -25.01 0.89
N PRO A 406 -22.39 -24.31 1.54
CA PRO A 406 -22.80 -24.65 2.91
C PRO A 406 -23.25 -26.10 3.01
N ILE A 407 -23.04 -26.74 4.15
CA ILE A 407 -23.42 -28.13 4.41
C ILE A 407 -24.71 -28.21 5.22
N VAL A 408 -25.48 -29.26 5.01
CA VAL A 408 -26.75 -29.54 5.71
C VAL A 408 -26.68 -30.81 6.53
N TYR A 409 -25.64 -31.60 6.36
CA TYR A 409 -25.35 -32.79 7.17
C TYR A 409 -23.85 -32.88 7.40
N GLU A 410 -23.50 -33.17 8.65
CA GLU A 410 -22.11 -33.31 9.07
C GLU A 410 -21.95 -34.51 9.99
N SER A 411 -20.83 -35.19 9.84
CA SER A 411 -20.42 -36.29 10.72
C SER A 411 -18.94 -36.15 11.03
N PHE A 412 -18.62 -35.20 11.89
CA PHE A 412 -17.24 -34.94 12.29
C PHE A 412 -16.62 -36.08 13.09
N ASP A 413 -17.46 -36.86 13.81
CA ASP A 413 -17.00 -38.05 14.52
C ASP A 413 -16.46 -39.16 13.59
N SER A 414 -16.81 -39.09 12.30
CA SER A 414 -16.29 -40.04 11.29
C SER A 414 -14.86 -39.75 10.85
N LEU A 415 -14.32 -38.54 11.13
CA LEU A 415 -12.99 -38.16 10.77
C LEU A 415 -11.94 -39.08 11.39
N LYS A 416 -10.93 -39.44 10.61
CA LYS A 416 -9.85 -40.32 11.08
C LYS A 416 -8.53 -39.56 11.07
N PHE A 417 -8.03 -39.34 12.28
CA PHE A 417 -6.73 -38.75 12.50
C PHE A 417 -5.71 -39.80 12.93
N ARG A 418 -4.57 -39.84 12.24
CA ARG A 418 -3.43 -40.71 12.57
C ARG A 418 -2.13 -39.96 12.35
N TYR A 419 -1.07 -40.41 13.01
CA TYR A 419 0.24 -39.86 12.84
C TYR A 419 1.33 -40.93 12.96
N LEU A 420 2.44 -40.70 12.26
CA LEU A 420 3.61 -41.57 12.24
C LEU A 420 4.79 -40.84 12.92
N ASN A 421 5.48 -41.53 13.80
CA ASN A 421 6.73 -41.02 14.32
C ASN A 421 7.88 -41.24 13.32
N PRO A 422 9.09 -40.66 13.53
CA PRO A 422 10.24 -40.86 12.63
C PRO A 422 10.63 -42.35 12.41
N LYS A 423 10.24 -43.25 13.33
CA LYS A 423 10.45 -44.71 13.19
C LYS A 423 9.29 -45.41 12.47
N GLN A 424 8.40 -44.66 11.81
CA GLN A 424 7.25 -45.18 11.05
C GLN A 424 6.23 -45.99 11.88
N LYS A 425 6.19 -45.77 13.20
CA LYS A 425 5.17 -46.36 14.07
C LYS A 425 3.92 -45.47 14.01
N GLU A 426 2.76 -46.11 13.73
CA GLU A 426 1.47 -45.45 13.63
C GLU A 426 0.78 -45.30 14.99
N PHE A 427 0.16 -44.13 15.17
CA PHE A 427 -0.68 -43.80 16.32
C PHE A 427 -1.96 -43.15 15.80
N THR A 428 -3.03 -43.20 16.59
CA THR A 428 -4.29 -42.51 16.33
C THR A 428 -4.58 -41.51 17.44
N GLY A 429 -5.34 -40.47 17.14
CA GLY A 429 -5.71 -39.44 18.10
C GLY A 429 -7.10 -38.89 17.84
N ALA A 430 -7.63 -38.19 18.83
CA ALA A 430 -8.91 -37.48 18.72
C ALA A 430 -8.67 -36.07 18.13
N VAL A 431 -9.73 -35.52 17.55
CA VAL A 431 -9.74 -34.15 17.00
C VAL A 431 -10.83 -33.34 17.68
N THR A 432 -10.66 -32.03 17.73
CA THR A 432 -11.72 -31.04 17.95
C THR A 432 -12.05 -30.34 16.67
N VAL A 433 -13.30 -29.92 16.50
CA VAL A 433 -13.75 -29.19 15.31
C VAL A 433 -14.37 -27.88 15.75
N GLU A 434 -13.93 -26.81 15.14
CA GLU A 434 -14.43 -25.47 15.36
C GLU A 434 -14.96 -24.94 14.02
N MET A 435 -16.17 -24.39 14.02
CA MET A 435 -16.69 -23.67 12.85
C MET A 435 -16.12 -22.25 12.85
N ASP A 436 -15.64 -21.79 11.71
CA ASP A 436 -15.23 -20.41 11.54
C ASP A 436 -16.48 -19.51 11.61
N SER A 437 -16.50 -18.59 12.56
CA SER A 437 -17.64 -17.66 12.75
C SER A 437 -17.85 -16.74 11.55
N LEU A 438 -16.81 -16.49 10.77
CA LEU A 438 -16.81 -15.61 9.61
C LEU A 438 -16.98 -16.33 8.28
N ASN A 439 -16.98 -17.69 8.29
CA ASN A 439 -17.17 -18.47 7.07
C ASN A 439 -17.93 -19.78 7.36
N LEU A 440 -19.23 -19.76 7.09
CA LEU A 440 -20.15 -20.92 7.25
C LEU A 440 -19.70 -22.22 6.57
N ARG A 441 -18.74 -22.12 5.67
CA ARG A 441 -18.21 -23.24 4.87
C ARG A 441 -16.87 -23.74 5.38
N ARG A 442 -16.26 -23.05 6.37
CA ARG A 442 -14.92 -23.32 6.85
C ARG A 442 -14.95 -23.89 8.26
N TYR A 443 -14.24 -25.00 8.43
CA TYR A 443 -14.08 -25.69 9.70
C TYR A 443 -12.60 -25.89 9.98
N ILE A 444 -12.20 -25.63 11.21
CA ILE A 444 -10.84 -25.82 11.70
C ILE A 444 -10.82 -27.09 12.53
N ILE A 445 -10.01 -28.08 12.14
CA ILE A 445 -9.91 -29.38 12.79
C ILE A 445 -8.55 -29.43 13.50
N ARG A 446 -8.60 -29.45 14.84
CA ARG A 446 -7.40 -29.48 15.69
C ARG A 446 -7.21 -30.85 16.33
N PRO A 447 -6.09 -31.55 16.06
CA PRO A 447 -5.75 -32.77 16.77
C PRO A 447 -5.46 -32.49 18.26
N LYS A 448 -5.96 -33.37 19.13
CA LYS A 448 -5.70 -33.33 20.58
C LYS A 448 -4.36 -33.99 20.92
N VAL A 449 -3.34 -33.74 20.12
CA VAL A 449 -1.96 -34.22 20.31
C VAL A 449 -1.00 -33.05 20.17
N LYS A 450 0.10 -33.09 20.91
CA LYS A 450 1.17 -32.12 20.73
C LYS A 450 1.91 -32.48 19.45
N PHE A 451 2.03 -31.51 18.54
CA PHE A 451 2.81 -31.68 17.32
C PHE A 451 4.31 -31.81 17.67
N GLN A 452 5.02 -32.65 16.90
CA GLN A 452 6.43 -32.92 17.14
C GLN A 452 7.19 -32.88 15.80
N PRO A 453 8.40 -32.29 15.77
CA PRO A 453 9.24 -32.27 14.59
C PRO A 453 9.55 -33.67 14.05
N GLY A 454 9.61 -33.80 12.72
CA GLY A 454 9.91 -35.06 12.06
C GLY A 454 8.76 -36.09 12.06
N PHE A 455 7.60 -35.76 12.64
CA PHE A 455 6.40 -36.60 12.57
C PHE A 455 5.60 -36.29 11.32
N GLU A 456 4.82 -37.26 10.87
CA GLU A 456 3.88 -37.13 9.77
C GLU A 456 2.46 -37.27 10.29
N TYR A 457 1.59 -36.33 9.96
CA TYR A 457 0.20 -36.26 10.42
C TYR A 457 -0.73 -36.43 9.23
N PHE A 458 -1.80 -37.20 9.45
CA PHE A 458 -2.77 -37.53 8.41
C PHE A 458 -4.17 -37.28 8.94
N LEU A 459 -4.95 -36.53 8.17
CA LEU A 459 -6.38 -36.40 8.41
C LEU A 459 -7.14 -36.94 7.20
N LYS A 460 -8.01 -37.91 7.45
CA LYS A 460 -8.87 -38.50 6.44
C LYS A 460 -10.31 -38.14 6.68
N VAL A 461 -10.94 -37.61 5.65
CA VAL A 461 -12.40 -37.46 5.55
C VAL A 461 -12.95 -38.70 4.87
N PRO A 462 -13.77 -39.53 5.52
CA PRO A 462 -14.39 -40.69 4.89
C PRO A 462 -15.46 -40.31 3.86
N HIS A 463 -15.80 -41.24 3.00
CA HIS A 463 -16.90 -41.07 2.04
C HIS A 463 -18.23 -40.88 2.80
N ARG A 464 -19.09 -39.96 2.35
CA ARG A 464 -20.39 -39.59 2.94
C ARG A 464 -20.35 -39.02 4.36
N SER A 465 -19.23 -38.42 4.76
CA SER A 465 -19.17 -37.72 6.04
C SER A 465 -19.95 -36.39 6.01
N PHE A 466 -20.10 -35.78 4.86
CA PHE A 466 -20.73 -34.46 4.69
C PHE A 466 -21.68 -34.44 3.51
N LYS A 467 -22.72 -33.59 3.60
CA LYS A 467 -23.70 -33.38 2.55
C LYS A 467 -23.96 -31.87 2.38
N ASP A 468 -23.87 -31.37 1.18
CA ASP A 468 -24.13 -29.95 0.90
C ASP A 468 -25.61 -29.59 0.80
N ILE A 469 -25.91 -28.29 0.68
CA ILE A 469 -27.28 -27.76 0.54
C ILE A 469 -28.01 -28.30 -0.70
N TYR A 470 -27.29 -28.82 -1.68
CA TYR A 470 -27.86 -29.41 -2.90
C TYR A 470 -28.09 -30.92 -2.77
N GLY A 471 -27.71 -31.49 -1.63
CA GLY A 471 -27.96 -32.90 -1.32
C GLY A 471 -26.90 -33.85 -1.86
N TYR A 472 -25.73 -33.35 -2.28
CA TYR A 472 -24.63 -34.18 -2.73
C TYR A 472 -23.75 -34.60 -1.56
N TRP A 473 -23.26 -35.84 -1.61
CA TRP A 473 -22.37 -36.41 -0.60
C TRP A 473 -20.90 -36.20 -0.99
N CYS A 474 -20.04 -36.04 0.02
CA CYS A 474 -18.61 -35.93 -0.18
C CYS A 474 -17.94 -37.26 -0.54
N ASP A 475 -16.86 -37.18 -1.31
CA ASP A 475 -15.92 -38.27 -1.50
C ASP A 475 -14.88 -38.31 -0.39
N SER A 476 -14.20 -39.46 -0.26
CA SER A 476 -13.10 -39.59 0.70
C SER A 476 -11.86 -38.86 0.22
N THR A 477 -11.24 -38.11 1.12
CA THR A 477 -9.96 -37.42 0.90
C THR A 477 -9.08 -37.59 2.12
N GLU A 478 -7.78 -37.74 1.92
CA GLU A 478 -6.77 -37.74 2.99
C GLU A 478 -5.72 -36.70 2.68
N VAL A 479 -5.35 -35.91 3.67
CA VAL A 479 -4.22 -34.96 3.58
C VAL A 479 -3.11 -35.42 4.52
N LYS A 480 -1.88 -35.30 4.05
CA LYS A 480 -0.65 -35.57 4.80
C LYS A 480 0.08 -34.27 5.07
N VAL A 481 0.54 -34.08 6.27
CA VAL A 481 1.46 -33.01 6.68
C VAL A 481 2.68 -33.64 7.34
N ALA A 482 3.86 -33.39 6.81
CA ALA A 482 5.11 -33.82 7.39
C ALA A 482 5.78 -32.59 8.04
N LEU A 483 6.00 -32.67 9.35
CA LEU A 483 6.71 -31.61 10.04
C LEU A 483 8.21 -31.74 9.81
N PRO A 484 8.90 -30.65 9.49
CA PRO A 484 10.34 -30.68 9.33
C PRO A 484 11.03 -31.06 10.63
N THR A 485 12.27 -31.51 10.54
CA THR A 485 13.13 -31.77 11.70
C THR A 485 13.68 -30.45 12.27
N ASP A 486 14.01 -30.41 13.56
CA ASP A 486 14.53 -29.21 14.25
C ASP A 486 15.76 -28.59 13.58
N GLU A 487 16.56 -29.41 12.86
CA GLU A 487 17.78 -28.95 12.18
C GLU A 487 17.57 -27.96 11.03
N SER A 488 16.34 -27.74 10.58
CA SER A 488 16.06 -26.93 9.38
C SER A 488 15.36 -25.59 9.66
N LEU A 489 14.65 -25.48 10.77
CA LEU A 489 13.77 -24.33 11.07
C LEU A 489 13.98 -23.84 12.51
N SER A 490 13.55 -22.62 12.73
CA SER A 490 13.68 -21.91 14.01
C SER A 490 12.30 -21.66 14.62
N SER A 491 12.26 -21.33 15.90
CA SER A 491 11.06 -20.90 16.60
C SER A 491 11.27 -19.55 17.28
N LEU A 492 10.16 -18.83 17.45
CA LEU A 492 10.10 -17.60 18.22
C LEU A 492 8.97 -17.72 19.24
N ASP A 493 9.31 -17.53 20.51
CA ASP A 493 8.36 -17.38 21.62
C ASP A 493 8.32 -15.90 22.02
N ALA A 494 7.22 -15.24 21.73
CA ALA A 494 7.00 -13.84 22.06
C ALA A 494 6.03 -13.74 23.26
N GLY A 495 6.56 -13.37 24.42
CA GLY A 495 5.77 -13.09 25.61
C GLY A 495 5.27 -11.66 25.61
N PHE A 496 3.97 -11.46 25.75
CA PHE A 496 3.35 -10.15 25.85
C PHE A 496 2.88 -9.93 27.27
N VAL A 497 3.30 -8.80 27.87
CA VAL A 497 2.95 -8.40 29.23
C VAL A 497 2.37 -7.00 29.23
N GLY A 498 1.54 -6.68 30.23
CA GLY A 498 0.86 -5.40 30.31
C GLY A 498 -0.27 -5.26 29.32
N VAL A 499 -0.91 -6.37 28.96
CA VAL A 499 -2.06 -6.40 28.05
C VAL A 499 -3.30 -5.94 28.81
N ASP A 500 -3.71 -4.68 28.62
CA ASP A 500 -4.83 -4.02 29.32
C ASP A 500 -6.11 -3.96 28.48
N ARG A 501 -6.03 -4.28 27.19
CA ARG A 501 -7.11 -4.26 26.21
C ARG A 501 -6.82 -5.24 25.08
N LYS A 502 -7.62 -5.19 24.03
CA LYS A 502 -7.45 -6.04 22.86
C LYS A 502 -6.39 -5.48 21.93
N TYR A 503 -5.49 -6.33 21.49
CA TYR A 503 -4.45 -6.01 20.51
C TYR A 503 -4.40 -7.04 19.39
N ILE A 504 -4.06 -6.57 18.20
CA ILE A 504 -3.77 -7.40 17.04
C ILE A 504 -2.25 -7.47 16.88
N VAL A 505 -1.71 -8.69 16.96
CA VAL A 505 -0.27 -8.95 16.85
C VAL A 505 0.01 -9.66 15.54
N ASP A 506 0.80 -9.03 14.69
CA ASP A 506 1.19 -9.56 13.39
C ASP A 506 2.70 -9.80 13.31
N LEU A 507 3.06 -11.00 12.87
CA LEU A 507 4.42 -11.30 12.41
C LEU A 507 4.50 -11.04 10.91
N LEU A 508 5.40 -10.14 10.52
CA LEU A 508 5.57 -9.69 9.14
C LEU A 508 6.92 -10.10 8.56
N ASP A 509 6.99 -10.12 7.23
CA ASP A 509 8.25 -10.28 6.49
C ASP A 509 9.15 -9.04 6.60
N GLU A 510 10.39 -9.15 6.11
CA GLU A 510 11.39 -8.06 6.12
C GLU A 510 10.87 -6.76 5.49
N LYS A 511 10.03 -6.86 4.46
CA LYS A 511 9.48 -5.70 3.75
C LYS A 511 8.22 -5.12 4.39
N ARG A 512 7.71 -5.75 5.45
CA ARG A 512 6.43 -5.41 6.09
C ARG A 512 5.23 -5.43 5.14
N ALA A 513 5.36 -6.15 4.02
CA ALA A 513 4.35 -6.22 2.99
C ALA A 513 3.37 -7.37 3.20
N ASN A 514 3.82 -8.46 3.83
CA ASN A 514 3.02 -9.66 4.04
C ASN A 514 2.95 -10.02 5.51
N VAL A 515 1.73 -10.21 5.98
CA VAL A 515 1.46 -10.78 7.31
C VAL A 515 1.65 -12.29 7.19
N ILE A 516 2.62 -12.84 7.93
CA ILE A 516 2.92 -14.28 7.96
C ILE A 516 1.95 -14.97 8.91
N ARG A 517 1.75 -14.39 10.11
CA ARG A 517 0.81 -14.84 11.13
C ARG A 517 0.19 -13.65 11.84
N SER A 518 -1.05 -13.81 12.28
CA SER A 518 -1.80 -12.80 13.02
C SER A 518 -2.48 -13.44 14.22
N TYR A 519 -2.43 -12.78 15.36
CA TYR A 519 -3.06 -13.21 16.60
C TYR A 519 -3.81 -12.04 17.22
N ILE A 520 -4.86 -12.37 17.93
CA ILE A 520 -5.59 -11.43 18.78
C ILE A 520 -5.29 -11.80 20.22
N ILE A 521 -4.87 -10.84 21.03
CA ILE A 521 -4.57 -11.02 22.45
C ILE A 521 -5.41 -10.06 23.29
N THR A 522 -5.91 -10.56 24.43
CA THR A 522 -6.74 -9.79 25.38
C THR A 522 -6.22 -9.88 26.81
N GLU A 523 -5.19 -10.68 27.05
CA GLU A 523 -4.52 -10.87 28.34
C GLU A 523 -3.05 -11.23 28.12
N ASP A 524 -2.27 -11.14 29.16
CA ASP A 524 -0.85 -11.53 29.12
C ASP A 524 -0.70 -12.96 28.66
N CYS A 525 0.10 -13.18 27.62
CA CYS A 525 0.26 -14.48 26.99
C CYS A 525 1.63 -14.64 26.33
N VAL A 526 1.95 -15.88 25.96
CA VAL A 526 3.11 -16.19 25.11
C VAL A 526 2.59 -16.70 23.77
N LEU A 527 2.95 -16.02 22.69
CA LEU A 527 2.66 -16.46 21.34
C LEU A 527 3.83 -17.27 20.79
N HIS A 528 3.54 -18.48 20.37
CA HIS A 528 4.51 -19.40 19.79
C HIS A 528 4.47 -19.34 18.26
N PHE A 529 5.61 -19.04 17.63
CA PHE A 529 5.80 -18.97 16.18
C PHE A 529 6.78 -20.07 15.74
N PRO A 530 6.30 -21.31 15.53
CA PRO A 530 7.14 -22.44 15.11
C PRO A 530 7.49 -22.37 13.60
N TYR A 531 8.49 -23.13 13.20
CA TYR A 531 8.88 -23.39 11.82
C TYR A 531 9.22 -22.14 10.98
N LEU A 532 9.85 -21.16 11.60
CA LEU A 532 10.34 -19.96 10.91
C LEU A 532 11.62 -20.26 10.12
N LYS A 533 11.68 -19.76 8.88
CA LYS A 533 12.91 -19.80 8.06
C LYS A 533 13.91 -18.77 8.58
N ALA A 534 15.19 -18.99 8.34
CA ALA A 534 16.20 -17.95 8.59
C ALA A 534 15.87 -16.70 7.75
N GLY A 535 15.89 -15.53 8.39
CA GLY A 535 15.51 -14.26 7.76
C GLY A 535 15.21 -13.17 8.75
N LYS A 536 14.80 -12.02 8.25
CA LYS A 536 14.39 -10.88 9.06
C LYS A 536 12.88 -10.80 9.15
N TYR A 537 12.39 -10.60 10.36
CA TYR A 537 10.99 -10.50 10.69
C TYR A 537 10.74 -9.22 11.48
N SER A 538 9.54 -8.71 11.46
CA SER A 538 9.10 -7.64 12.36
C SER A 538 7.79 -8.02 13.03
N ILE A 539 7.61 -7.59 14.27
CA ILE A 539 6.35 -7.77 15.01
C ILE A 539 5.66 -6.40 15.03
N ARG A 540 4.46 -6.37 14.48
CA ARG A 540 3.56 -5.24 14.52
C ARG A 540 2.50 -5.49 15.59
N VAL A 541 2.24 -4.51 16.43
CA VAL A 541 1.13 -4.53 17.38
C VAL A 541 0.22 -3.37 17.06
N ALA A 542 -1.06 -3.64 16.86
CA ALA A 542 -2.10 -2.63 16.68
C ALA A 542 -3.04 -2.65 17.88
N ASP A 543 -3.41 -1.46 18.36
CA ASP A 543 -4.39 -1.25 19.42
C ASP A 543 -5.80 -1.32 18.79
N ASP A 544 -6.57 -2.37 19.09
CA ASP A 544 -7.96 -2.54 18.64
C ASP A 544 -8.89 -1.82 19.62
N GLY A 545 -9.00 -0.51 19.46
CA GLY A 545 -9.69 0.37 20.40
C GLY A 545 -11.22 0.20 20.43
N ASN A 546 -11.81 -0.40 19.41
CA ASN A 546 -13.26 -0.64 19.30
C ASN A 546 -13.66 -2.14 19.39
N ASP A 547 -12.71 -3.02 19.67
CA ASP A 547 -12.90 -4.47 19.85
C ASP A 547 -13.44 -5.23 18.62
N ASN A 548 -13.26 -4.68 17.39
CA ASN A 548 -13.80 -5.30 16.19
C ASN A 548 -12.87 -6.32 15.51
N SER A 549 -11.64 -6.48 16.00
CA SER A 549 -10.61 -7.38 15.47
C SER A 549 -10.07 -6.98 14.09
N ILE A 550 -10.20 -5.71 13.73
CA ILE A 550 -9.69 -5.11 12.50
C ILE A 550 -8.82 -3.91 12.89
N VAL A 551 -7.74 -3.68 12.17
CA VAL A 551 -6.98 -2.43 12.31
C VAL A 551 -7.72 -1.35 11.53
N ASP A 552 -8.43 -0.48 12.24
CA ASP A 552 -9.27 0.53 11.63
C ASP A 552 -8.48 1.72 11.09
N THR A 553 -8.97 2.24 9.99
CA THR A 553 -8.45 3.48 9.39
C THR A 553 -9.10 4.71 10.03
N GLY A 554 -8.51 5.88 9.77
CA GLY A 554 -9.06 7.15 10.22
C GLY A 554 -10.24 7.64 9.39
N ASP A 555 -10.86 8.71 9.88
CA ASP A 555 -11.92 9.47 9.21
C ASP A 555 -11.74 10.96 9.53
N LEU A 556 -11.50 11.76 8.50
CA LEU A 556 -11.19 13.18 8.66
C LEU A 556 -12.37 13.98 9.21
N LEU A 557 -13.57 13.74 8.68
CA LEU A 557 -14.76 14.49 9.07
C LEU A 557 -15.27 14.14 10.48
N GLN A 558 -14.97 12.90 10.94
CA GLN A 558 -15.25 12.48 12.30
C GLN A 558 -14.11 12.77 13.27
N HIS A 559 -13.03 13.40 12.82
CA HIS A 559 -11.81 13.65 13.61
C HIS A 559 -11.24 12.36 14.24
N ARG A 560 -11.43 11.21 13.57
CA ARG A 560 -10.94 9.93 14.02
C ARG A 560 -9.59 9.62 13.39
N GLN A 561 -8.58 9.46 14.24
CA GLN A 561 -7.26 8.99 13.81
C GLN A 561 -7.30 7.48 13.49
N PRO A 562 -6.42 6.96 12.62
CA PRO A 562 -6.25 5.53 12.47
C PRO A 562 -5.81 4.90 13.79
N GLU A 563 -6.18 3.64 14.02
CA GLU A 563 -5.77 2.93 15.22
C GLU A 563 -4.25 2.91 15.37
N PRO A 564 -3.75 3.08 16.61
CA PRO A 564 -2.32 3.14 16.85
C PRO A 564 -1.62 1.83 16.52
N VAL A 565 -0.61 1.90 15.67
CA VAL A 565 0.27 0.79 15.33
C VAL A 565 1.67 1.08 15.85
N ARG A 566 2.33 0.05 16.39
CA ARG A 566 3.73 0.10 16.83
C ARG A 566 4.48 -1.14 16.33
N PHE A 567 5.78 -0.96 16.07
CA PHE A 567 6.69 -2.06 15.80
C PHE A 567 7.56 -2.33 17.03
N VAL A 568 7.67 -3.62 17.36
CA VAL A 568 8.54 -4.05 18.46
C VAL A 568 9.99 -3.78 18.10
N LYS A 569 10.73 -3.20 19.05
CA LYS A 569 12.18 -2.98 18.90
C LYS A 569 12.97 -4.11 19.55
N PHE A 570 13.95 -4.61 18.82
CA PHE A 570 14.90 -5.63 19.26
C PHE A 570 16.28 -4.95 19.39
N GLY A 571 16.55 -4.35 20.56
CA GLY A 571 17.66 -3.43 20.75
C GLY A 571 17.42 -2.12 19.97
N GLU A 572 18.34 -1.77 19.06
CA GLU A 572 18.21 -0.58 18.20
C GLU A 572 17.45 -0.86 16.88
N SER A 573 17.15 -2.12 16.59
CA SER A 573 16.49 -2.55 15.34
C SER A 573 15.01 -2.84 15.56
N GLU A 574 14.16 -2.50 14.57
CA GLU A 574 12.76 -2.94 14.50
C GLU A 574 12.62 -4.30 13.78
N TYR A 575 13.75 -4.95 13.47
CA TYR A 575 13.78 -6.25 12.82
C TYR A 575 14.47 -7.27 13.74
N LEU A 576 13.79 -8.41 13.91
CA LEU A 576 14.34 -9.61 14.52
C LEU A 576 15.01 -10.45 13.45
N GLU A 577 16.31 -10.67 13.55
CA GLU A 577 17.03 -11.58 12.67
C GLU A 577 17.02 -12.99 13.25
N ILE A 578 16.33 -13.89 12.58
CA ILE A 578 16.26 -15.31 12.94
C ILE A 578 17.29 -16.07 12.13
N ILE A 579 18.25 -16.66 12.81
CA ILE A 579 19.25 -17.56 12.22
C ILE A 579 18.70 -18.99 12.17
N LYS A 580 19.28 -19.84 11.34
CA LYS A 580 18.87 -21.24 11.18
C LYS A 580 19.01 -22.00 12.50
N SER A 581 18.01 -22.82 12.82
CA SER A 581 18.00 -23.71 14.01
C SER A 581 18.10 -22.95 15.35
N ALA A 582 17.51 -21.77 15.42
CA ALA A 582 17.47 -20.96 16.64
C ALA A 582 16.12 -21.09 17.35
N GLU A 583 16.16 -21.14 18.64
CA GLU A 583 15.02 -20.88 19.52
C GLU A 583 15.20 -19.48 20.10
N VAL A 584 14.26 -18.59 19.80
CA VAL A 584 14.33 -17.18 20.20
C VAL A 584 13.20 -16.89 21.16
N GLU A 585 13.54 -16.34 22.31
CA GLU A 585 12.56 -15.85 23.30
C GLU A 585 12.63 -14.33 23.39
N GLN A 586 11.49 -13.67 23.38
CA GLN A 586 11.38 -12.22 23.52
C GLN A 586 10.24 -11.87 24.44
N THR A 587 10.44 -10.92 25.34
CA THR A 587 9.37 -10.35 26.16
C THR A 587 9.09 -8.92 25.72
N ILE A 588 7.82 -8.60 25.50
CA ILE A 588 7.35 -7.33 24.95
C ILE A 588 6.38 -6.73 25.98
N ASP A 589 6.75 -5.56 26.50
CA ASP A 589 5.90 -4.78 27.39
C ASP A 589 5.05 -3.80 26.56
N LEU A 590 3.74 -4.04 26.51
CA LEU A 590 2.82 -3.22 25.72
C LEU A 590 2.62 -1.84 26.34
N ALA A 591 2.69 -1.72 27.66
CA ALA A 591 2.60 -0.43 28.33
C ALA A 591 3.80 0.49 28.00
N GLU A 592 4.97 -0.09 27.73
CA GLU A 592 6.14 0.64 27.25
C GLU A 592 6.06 0.93 25.75
N LEU A 593 5.59 -0.04 24.96
CA LEU A 593 5.50 0.07 23.51
C LEU A 593 4.55 1.18 23.05
N PHE A 594 3.48 1.43 23.81
CA PHE A 594 2.45 2.42 23.47
C PHE A 594 2.58 3.75 24.26
N LYS A 595 3.66 3.93 25.02
CA LYS A 595 4.02 5.25 25.57
C LYS A 595 4.47 6.19 24.45
#